data_ae92aff1401413da4b8868d783eb182c
#
_entry.id   ae92aff1401413da4b8868d783eb182c
#
_cell.length_a   1.000
_cell.length_b   1.000
_cell.length_c   1.000
_cell.angle_alpha   90.00
_cell.angle_beta   90.00
_cell.angle_gamma   90.00
#
_symmetry.space_group_name_H-M   'P 1'
#
loop_
_entity.id
_entity.type
_entity.pdbx_description
1 polymer ?
#
loop_
_entity_poly.entity_id
_entity_poly.type
_entity_poly.pdbx_seq_one_letter_code
_entity_poly.pdbx_strand_id
1 'polypeptide(L)'
;MTPRRRLFVRLLRGAGGDSVVPVLTLCVLDLVDQGFSLTTLRHLAGYAVAFLALALLWARCRTGLLVRRARDLGVAAGEHLLDATQSHTLTGVPFDRIRAELGAARRASDVGDGNPIEFRWRPYRTRLSAEGSVTFDDASGETHVEVRAPEHLGSGVLGGAAFTAVCQIVRTLRPREAK
;
A
#
# COMPACT_ATOMS: atom_id res chain seq x y z
N MET A 1 -10.60 20.45 -6.96
CA MET A 1 -10.77 19.12 -6.34
C MET A 1 -9.70 18.95 -5.27
N THR A 2 -10.06 18.60 -4.04
CA THR A 2 -9.09 18.47 -2.94
C THR A 2 -8.15 17.26 -3.16
N PRO A 3 -6.87 17.31 -2.68
CA PRO A 3 -5.92 16.21 -2.83
C PRO A 3 -6.47 14.86 -2.30
N ARG A 4 -7.19 14.90 -1.18
CA ARG A 4 -7.86 13.73 -0.58
C ARG A 4 -8.92 13.12 -1.52
N ARG A 5 -9.68 13.96 -2.25
CA ARG A 5 -10.70 13.48 -3.18
C ARG A 5 -10.06 12.81 -4.41
N ARG A 6 -8.93 13.33 -4.91
CA ARG A 6 -8.19 12.70 -6.00
C ARG A 6 -7.64 11.33 -5.58
N LEU A 7 -7.03 11.23 -4.40
CA LEU A 7 -6.57 9.97 -3.83
C LEU A 7 -7.71 8.93 -3.75
N PHE A 8 -8.88 9.33 -3.24
CA PHE A 8 -10.06 8.47 -3.16
C PHE A 8 -10.51 7.98 -4.54
N VAL A 9 -10.61 8.87 -5.52
CA VAL A 9 -11.04 8.51 -6.89
C VAL A 9 -10.05 7.56 -7.55
N ARG A 10 -8.75 7.77 -7.37
CA ARG A 10 -7.71 6.87 -7.92
C ARG A 10 -7.78 5.47 -7.29
N LEU A 11 -7.98 5.39 -5.98
CA LEU A 11 -8.19 4.11 -5.29
C LEU A 11 -9.47 3.41 -5.74
N LEU A 12 -10.57 4.16 -5.91
CA LEU A 12 -11.84 3.60 -6.37
C LEU A 12 -11.74 3.04 -7.80
N ARG A 13 -11.05 3.73 -8.70
CA ARG A 13 -10.80 3.23 -10.06
C ARG A 13 -9.98 1.93 -10.04
N GLY A 14 -8.94 1.87 -9.23
CA GLY A 14 -8.13 0.66 -9.08
C GLY A 14 -8.95 -0.51 -8.53
N ALA A 15 -9.72 -0.28 -7.46
CA ALA A 15 -10.59 -1.31 -6.89
C ALA A 15 -11.68 -1.76 -7.87
N GLY A 16 -12.22 -0.85 -8.68
CA GLY A 16 -13.19 -1.17 -9.74
C GLY A 16 -12.63 -2.13 -10.77
N GLY A 17 -11.39 -1.89 -11.25
CA GLY A 17 -10.71 -2.80 -12.17
C GLY A 17 -10.55 -4.21 -11.62
N ASP A 18 -10.08 -4.35 -10.39
CA ASP A 18 -9.87 -5.65 -9.73
C ASP A 18 -11.20 -6.40 -9.46
N SER A 19 -12.30 -5.68 -9.36
CA SER A 19 -13.62 -6.25 -9.05
C SER A 19 -14.40 -6.72 -10.30
N VAL A 20 -14.00 -6.30 -11.49
CA VAL A 20 -14.72 -6.63 -12.74
C VAL A 20 -14.72 -8.14 -13.00
N VAL A 21 -13.58 -8.82 -12.84
CA VAL A 21 -13.47 -10.25 -13.10
C VAL A 21 -14.37 -11.09 -12.19
N PRO A 22 -14.35 -10.94 -10.85
CA PRO A 22 -15.25 -11.67 -9.96
C PRO A 22 -16.73 -11.42 -10.26
N VAL A 23 -17.10 -10.17 -10.56
CA VAL A 23 -18.50 -9.83 -10.91
C VAL A 23 -18.93 -10.52 -12.20
N LEU A 24 -18.10 -10.42 -13.26
CA LEU A 24 -18.39 -11.11 -14.53
C LEU A 24 -18.50 -12.63 -14.35
N THR A 25 -17.64 -13.22 -13.51
CA THR A 25 -17.70 -14.66 -13.23
C THR A 25 -19.02 -15.04 -12.60
N LEU A 26 -19.46 -14.31 -11.57
CA LEU A 26 -20.77 -14.54 -10.94
C LEU A 26 -21.93 -14.34 -11.90
N CYS A 27 -21.86 -13.31 -12.76
CA CYS A 27 -22.86 -13.06 -13.78
C CYS A 27 -22.96 -14.22 -14.76
N VAL A 28 -21.83 -14.75 -15.24
CA VAL A 28 -21.79 -15.89 -16.17
C VAL A 28 -22.34 -17.15 -15.50
N LEU A 29 -21.96 -17.43 -14.25
CA LEU A 29 -22.46 -18.59 -13.53
C LEU A 29 -23.97 -18.54 -13.33
N ASP A 30 -24.51 -17.39 -12.93
CA ASP A 30 -25.96 -17.20 -12.75
C ASP A 30 -26.72 -17.33 -14.09
N LEU A 31 -26.13 -16.84 -15.19
CA LEU A 31 -26.70 -16.95 -16.52
C LEU A 31 -26.72 -18.38 -17.03
N VAL A 32 -25.69 -19.16 -16.75
CA VAL A 32 -25.57 -20.57 -17.11
C VAL A 32 -26.57 -21.42 -16.33
N ASP A 33 -26.75 -21.13 -15.04
CA ASP A 33 -27.56 -21.93 -14.12
C ASP A 33 -29.07 -21.64 -14.27
N GLN A 34 -29.45 -20.37 -14.42
CA GLN A 34 -30.86 -19.94 -14.39
C GLN A 34 -31.39 -19.45 -15.75
N GLY A 35 -30.51 -19.34 -16.76
CA GLY A 35 -30.86 -18.78 -18.08
C GLY A 35 -31.21 -17.27 -18.00
N PHE A 36 -31.70 -16.76 -19.11
CA PHE A 36 -32.11 -15.35 -19.22
C PHE A 36 -33.51 -15.16 -18.64
N SER A 37 -33.61 -14.70 -17.41
CA SER A 37 -34.87 -14.44 -16.70
C SER A 37 -34.87 -13.09 -16.00
N LEU A 38 -36.04 -12.58 -15.63
CA LEU A 38 -36.15 -11.36 -14.84
C LEU A 38 -35.50 -11.55 -13.45
N THR A 39 -35.50 -12.75 -12.91
CA THR A 39 -34.85 -13.11 -11.65
C THR A 39 -33.33 -12.98 -11.77
N THR A 40 -32.74 -13.52 -12.84
CA THR A 40 -31.31 -13.39 -13.15
C THR A 40 -30.91 -11.92 -13.24
N LEU A 41 -31.67 -11.07 -13.92
CA LEU A 41 -31.40 -9.64 -14.02
C LEU A 41 -31.42 -8.95 -12.64
N ARG A 42 -32.33 -9.34 -11.75
CA ARG A 42 -32.37 -8.80 -10.36
C ARG A 42 -31.13 -9.22 -9.56
N HIS A 43 -30.69 -10.47 -9.68
CA HIS A 43 -29.47 -10.95 -9.02
C HIS A 43 -28.23 -10.19 -9.53
N LEU A 44 -28.10 -10.02 -10.85
CA LEU A 44 -26.99 -9.27 -11.46
C LEU A 44 -26.95 -7.82 -10.97
N ALA A 45 -28.11 -7.15 -10.91
CA ALA A 45 -28.21 -5.80 -10.36
C ALA A 45 -27.81 -5.77 -8.87
N GLY A 46 -28.24 -6.76 -8.10
CA GLY A 46 -27.87 -6.93 -6.70
C GLY A 46 -26.35 -7.07 -6.51
N TYR A 47 -25.70 -7.94 -7.29
CA TYR A 47 -24.25 -8.11 -7.27
C TYR A 47 -23.52 -6.81 -7.62
N ALA A 48 -23.94 -6.13 -8.68
CA ALA A 48 -23.33 -4.86 -9.09
C ALA A 48 -23.42 -3.80 -7.98
N VAL A 49 -24.57 -3.66 -7.33
CA VAL A 49 -24.77 -2.73 -6.20
C VAL A 49 -23.92 -3.13 -5.00
N ALA A 50 -23.87 -4.41 -4.64
CA ALA A 50 -23.07 -4.90 -3.52
C ALA A 50 -21.58 -4.66 -3.75
N PHE A 51 -21.07 -4.96 -4.95
CA PHE A 51 -19.67 -4.70 -5.29
C PHE A 51 -19.32 -3.21 -5.29
N LEU A 52 -20.21 -2.36 -5.83
CA LEU A 52 -19.99 -0.92 -5.78
C LEU A 52 -19.94 -0.41 -4.34
N ALA A 53 -20.85 -0.86 -3.49
CA ALA A 53 -20.85 -0.49 -2.08
C ALA A 53 -19.56 -0.93 -1.37
N LEU A 54 -19.10 -2.17 -1.61
CA LEU A 54 -17.85 -2.69 -1.06
C LEU A 54 -16.63 -1.90 -1.57
N ALA A 55 -16.57 -1.58 -2.85
CA ALA A 55 -15.49 -0.79 -3.44
C ALA A 55 -15.44 0.63 -2.85
N LEU A 56 -16.60 1.27 -2.67
CA LEU A 56 -16.72 2.59 -2.05
C LEU A 56 -16.28 2.55 -0.57
N LEU A 57 -16.74 1.57 0.19
CA LEU A 57 -16.36 1.39 1.59
C LEU A 57 -14.86 1.16 1.72
N TRP A 58 -14.32 0.23 0.91
CA TRP A 58 -12.88 -0.06 0.89
C TRP A 58 -12.05 1.19 0.54
N ALA A 59 -12.41 1.90 -0.54
CA ALA A 59 -11.70 3.11 -0.96
C ALA A 59 -11.73 4.19 0.14
N ARG A 60 -12.88 4.34 0.84
CA ARG A 60 -13.02 5.27 1.98
C ARG A 60 -12.13 4.89 3.15
N CYS A 61 -12.14 3.61 3.56
CA CYS A 61 -11.29 3.11 4.63
C CYS A 61 -9.81 3.25 4.29
N ARG A 62 -9.43 2.86 3.07
CA ARG A 62 -8.04 2.94 2.60
C ARG A 62 -7.53 4.37 2.53
N THR A 63 -8.32 5.30 1.96
CA THR A 63 -7.99 6.73 1.95
C THR A 63 -7.77 7.24 3.38
N GLY A 64 -8.65 6.90 4.31
CA GLY A 64 -8.53 7.30 5.71
C GLY A 64 -7.22 6.82 6.35
N LEU A 65 -6.85 5.56 6.11
CA LEU A 65 -5.59 4.99 6.61
C LEU A 65 -4.35 5.67 6.02
N LEU A 66 -4.32 5.88 4.71
CA LEU A 66 -3.18 6.54 4.04
C LEU A 66 -3.03 7.99 4.50
N VAL A 67 -4.13 8.74 4.63
CA VAL A 67 -4.11 10.12 5.13
C VAL A 67 -3.61 10.20 6.56
N ARG A 68 -4.03 9.27 7.44
CA ARG A 68 -3.51 9.21 8.83
C ARG A 68 -2.00 8.97 8.84
N ARG A 69 -1.53 7.98 8.09
CA ARG A 69 -0.10 7.67 7.98
C ARG A 69 0.71 8.81 7.39
N ALA A 70 0.18 9.50 6.39
CA ALA A 70 0.83 10.68 5.81
C ALA A 70 0.99 11.79 6.87
N ARG A 71 -0.04 12.01 7.70
CA ARG A 71 0.03 12.96 8.81
C ARG A 71 1.09 12.55 9.85
N ASP A 72 1.17 11.27 10.20
CA ASP A 72 2.15 10.75 11.17
C ASP A 72 3.61 10.92 10.69
N LEU A 73 3.82 10.95 9.37
CA LEU A 73 5.12 11.22 8.74
C LEU A 73 5.36 12.69 8.40
N GLY A 74 4.38 13.58 8.59
CA GLY A 74 4.47 14.99 8.18
C GLY A 74 4.40 15.19 6.66
N VAL A 75 3.90 14.20 5.90
CA VAL A 75 3.80 14.24 4.44
C VAL A 75 2.41 14.71 4.01
N ALA A 76 2.35 15.53 2.96
CA ALA A 76 1.07 15.98 2.41
C ALA A 76 0.27 14.79 1.84
N ALA A 77 -1.03 14.73 2.13
CA ALA A 77 -1.88 13.69 1.58
C ALA A 77 -2.26 13.99 0.13
N GLY A 78 -1.98 13.07 -0.80
CA GLY A 78 -2.26 13.24 -2.23
C GLY A 78 -2.14 11.94 -3.02
N GLU A 79 -2.28 12.04 -4.32
CA GLU A 79 -2.19 10.90 -5.26
C GLU A 79 -0.81 10.22 -5.25
N HIS A 80 0.25 11.00 -4.97
CA HIS A 80 1.62 10.51 -4.89
C HIS A 80 1.81 9.40 -3.85
N LEU A 81 0.92 9.29 -2.85
CA LEU A 81 0.95 8.18 -1.89
C LEU A 81 0.68 6.80 -2.54
N LEU A 82 0.20 6.80 -3.78
CA LEU A 82 -0.06 5.58 -4.57
C LEU A 82 1.06 5.27 -5.57
N ASP A 83 2.09 6.10 -5.65
CA ASP A 83 3.19 5.88 -6.58
C ASP A 83 3.96 4.62 -6.20
N ALA A 84 4.49 3.92 -7.21
CA ALA A 84 5.20 2.66 -7.04
C ALA A 84 6.51 2.83 -6.26
N THR A 85 7.12 4.01 -6.34
CA THR A 85 8.33 4.35 -5.58
C THR A 85 8.00 5.43 -4.56
N GLN A 86 8.47 5.23 -3.34
CA GLN A 86 8.29 6.17 -2.23
C GLN A 86 9.60 6.33 -1.49
N SER A 87 9.89 7.56 -1.09
CA SER A 87 11.08 7.85 -0.30
C SER A 87 10.75 8.67 0.94
N HIS A 88 11.61 8.57 1.96
CA HIS A 88 11.52 9.36 3.18
C HIS A 88 12.89 9.53 3.80
N THR A 89 13.20 10.72 4.30
CA THR A 89 14.46 11.02 4.98
C THR A 89 14.26 11.01 6.48
N LEU A 90 15.15 10.35 7.20
CA LEU A 90 15.24 10.34 8.65
C LEU A 90 16.55 10.99 9.09
N THR A 91 16.54 11.68 10.21
CA THR A 91 17.73 12.26 10.83
C THR A 91 17.99 11.62 12.18
N GLY A 92 19.26 11.53 12.57
CA GLY A 92 19.65 11.09 13.91
C GLY A 92 19.48 9.58 14.19
N VAL A 93 19.44 8.74 13.15
CA VAL A 93 19.41 7.28 13.31
C VAL A 93 20.78 6.72 12.91
N PRO A 94 21.58 6.15 13.84
CA PRO A 94 22.88 5.58 13.52
C PRO A 94 22.77 4.38 12.57
N PHE A 95 23.75 4.24 11.67
CA PHE A 95 23.78 3.17 10.66
C PHE A 95 23.69 1.76 11.25
N ASP A 96 24.47 1.47 12.29
CA ASP A 96 24.47 0.16 12.96
C ASP A 96 23.09 -0.20 13.53
N ARG A 97 22.39 0.81 14.04
CA ARG A 97 21.02 0.62 14.52
C ARG A 97 20.05 0.32 13.41
N ILE A 98 20.17 1.01 12.25
CA ILE A 98 19.33 0.76 11.08
C ILE A 98 19.46 -0.70 10.67
N ARG A 99 20.69 -1.19 10.56
CA ARG A 99 21.01 -2.57 10.18
C ARG A 99 20.43 -3.57 11.18
N ALA A 100 20.63 -3.33 12.48
CA ALA A 100 20.12 -4.20 13.55
C ALA A 100 18.59 -4.28 13.55
N GLU A 101 17.91 -3.14 13.46
CA GLU A 101 16.44 -3.07 13.46
C GLU A 101 15.83 -3.70 12.20
N LEU A 102 16.43 -3.50 11.02
CA LEU A 102 15.99 -4.14 9.78
C LEU A 102 16.21 -5.66 9.85
N GLY A 103 17.38 -6.11 10.32
CA GLY A 103 17.67 -7.54 10.48
C GLY A 103 16.76 -8.25 11.47
N ALA A 104 16.33 -7.56 12.53
CA ALA A 104 15.38 -8.08 13.53
C ALA A 104 13.91 -8.00 13.09
N ALA A 105 13.60 -7.23 12.04
CA ALA A 105 12.23 -6.99 11.62
C ALA A 105 11.62 -8.22 10.93
N ARG A 106 10.56 -8.80 11.47
CA ARG A 106 9.86 -9.96 10.89
C ARG A 106 9.32 -9.74 9.47
N ARG A 107 9.24 -8.50 9.02
CA ARG A 107 8.73 -8.10 7.70
C ARG A 107 9.84 -7.94 6.68
N ALA A 108 11.08 -7.79 7.12
CA ALA A 108 12.25 -7.71 6.26
C ALA A 108 12.75 -9.13 5.91
N SER A 109 13.29 -9.26 4.72
CA SER A 109 14.07 -10.41 4.26
C SER A 109 15.16 -9.93 3.31
N ASP A 110 16.18 -10.78 3.10
CA ASP A 110 17.29 -10.49 2.19
C ASP A 110 18.00 -9.16 2.52
N VAL A 111 18.23 -8.92 3.82
CA VAL A 111 18.87 -7.68 4.30
C VAL A 111 20.36 -7.74 3.98
N GLY A 112 20.82 -6.83 3.12
CA GLY A 112 22.23 -6.68 2.74
C GLY A 112 23.09 -6.06 3.85
N ASP A 113 24.40 -6.14 3.66
CA ASP A 113 25.40 -5.67 4.62
C ASP A 113 26.04 -4.33 4.23
N GLY A 114 25.79 -3.84 3.01
CA GLY A 114 26.40 -2.64 2.44
C GLY A 114 25.71 -1.32 2.80
N ASN A 115 26.25 -0.22 2.29
CA ASN A 115 25.58 1.05 2.20
C ASN A 115 25.49 1.42 0.71
N PRO A 116 24.28 1.36 0.09
CA PRO A 116 22.97 1.18 0.72
C PRO A 116 22.72 -0.25 1.26
N ILE A 117 21.90 -0.33 2.33
CA ILE A 117 21.34 -1.59 2.81
C ILE A 117 20.15 -1.93 1.91
N GLU A 118 20.27 -2.95 1.08
CA GLU A 118 19.13 -3.46 0.29
C GLU A 118 18.39 -4.52 1.06
N PHE A 119 17.06 -4.58 0.88
CA PHE A 119 16.21 -5.55 1.56
C PHE A 119 14.87 -5.70 0.83
N ARG A 120 14.13 -6.77 1.18
CA ARG A 120 12.74 -6.93 0.78
C ARG A 120 11.83 -6.71 1.97
N TRP A 121 10.75 -5.96 1.79
CA TRP A 121 9.78 -5.65 2.83
C TRP A 121 8.39 -6.15 2.47
N ARG A 122 7.70 -6.81 3.41
CA ARG A 122 6.31 -7.27 3.26
C ARG A 122 5.35 -6.26 3.88
N PRO A 123 4.76 -5.33 3.10
CA PRO A 123 3.87 -4.31 3.63
C PRO A 123 2.55 -4.88 4.17
N TYR A 124 2.16 -6.05 3.69
CA TYR A 124 0.94 -6.76 4.08
C TYR A 124 1.26 -8.18 4.57
N ARG A 125 0.25 -8.90 5.10
CA ARG A 125 0.37 -10.33 5.47
C ARG A 125 0.27 -11.27 4.27
N THR A 126 0.68 -10.81 3.11
CA THR A 126 0.72 -11.60 1.86
C THR A 126 2.17 -12.00 1.55
N ARG A 127 2.36 -12.87 0.55
CA ARG A 127 3.70 -13.24 0.05
C ARG A 127 4.34 -12.12 -0.80
N LEU A 128 3.59 -11.08 -1.13
CA LEU A 128 4.05 -9.99 -1.96
C LEU A 128 4.98 -9.07 -1.16
N SER A 129 6.15 -8.79 -1.70
CA SER A 129 7.17 -7.93 -1.12
C SER A 129 7.46 -6.71 -2.00
N ALA A 130 7.83 -5.62 -1.38
CA ALA A 130 8.40 -4.44 -2.00
C ALA A 130 9.93 -4.49 -1.81
N GLU A 131 10.67 -3.99 -2.78
CA GLU A 131 12.12 -3.80 -2.67
C GLU A 131 12.38 -2.50 -1.94
N GLY A 132 13.32 -2.51 -1.00
CA GLY A 132 13.70 -1.35 -0.23
C GLY A 132 15.19 -1.16 -0.22
N SER A 133 15.61 0.08 -0.15
CA SER A 133 16.99 0.46 0.12
C SER A 133 17.04 1.53 1.20
N VAL A 134 18.05 1.46 2.05
CA VAL A 134 18.35 2.48 3.04
C VAL A 134 19.78 2.94 2.83
N THR A 135 19.95 4.20 2.45
CA THR A 135 21.24 4.85 2.29
C THR A 135 21.50 5.76 3.48
N PHE A 136 22.65 5.60 4.10
CA PHE A 136 23.12 6.49 5.15
C PHE A 136 24.19 7.43 4.57
N ASP A 137 23.99 8.73 4.78
CA ASP A 137 24.97 9.75 4.44
C ASP A 137 25.73 10.18 5.69
N ASP A 138 27.01 9.76 5.76
CA ASP A 138 27.89 10.06 6.90
C ASP A 138 28.14 11.57 7.04
N ALA A 139 28.09 12.35 5.97
CA ALA A 139 28.41 13.76 5.99
C ALA A 139 27.27 14.60 6.59
N SER A 140 26.02 14.24 6.28
CA SER A 140 24.84 14.96 6.81
C SER A 140 24.22 14.27 8.03
N GLY A 141 24.54 13.00 8.29
CA GLY A 141 23.88 12.17 9.29
C GLY A 141 22.44 11.81 8.92
N GLU A 142 22.10 11.95 7.65
CA GLU A 142 20.76 11.65 7.12
C GLU A 142 20.65 10.21 6.64
N THR A 143 19.49 9.65 6.83
CA THR A 143 19.13 8.32 6.38
C THR A 143 18.02 8.42 5.34
N HIS A 144 18.30 8.04 4.10
CA HIS A 144 17.33 7.98 3.03
C HIS A 144 16.75 6.58 2.92
N VAL A 145 15.45 6.47 3.12
CA VAL A 145 14.68 5.23 2.92
C VAL A 145 13.95 5.33 1.59
N GLU A 146 14.23 4.43 0.68
CA GLU A 146 13.51 4.30 -0.58
C GLU A 146 12.86 2.92 -0.66
N VAL A 147 11.61 2.87 -1.12
CA VAL A 147 10.89 1.61 -1.32
C VAL A 147 10.21 1.63 -2.67
N ARG A 148 10.44 0.58 -3.43
CA ARG A 148 9.80 0.33 -4.71
C ARG A 148 8.89 -0.88 -4.61
N ALA A 149 7.59 -0.67 -4.81
CA ALA A 149 6.63 -1.74 -4.94
C ALA A 149 6.49 -2.15 -6.41
N PRO A 150 6.33 -3.44 -6.72
CA PRO A 150 5.96 -3.89 -8.06
C PRO A 150 4.68 -3.18 -8.54
N GLU A 151 4.56 -2.93 -9.84
CA GLU A 151 3.46 -2.16 -10.42
C GLU A 151 2.08 -2.72 -10.04
N HIS A 152 1.95 -4.05 -9.99
CA HIS A 152 0.71 -4.72 -9.56
C HIS A 152 0.35 -4.48 -8.09
N LEU A 153 1.29 -4.00 -7.26
CA LEU A 153 1.05 -3.56 -5.88
C LEU A 153 0.80 -2.05 -5.77
N GLY A 154 1.09 -1.29 -6.82
CA GLY A 154 0.90 0.17 -6.87
C GLY A 154 -0.55 0.57 -7.15
N SER A 155 -1.34 -0.32 -7.77
CA SER A 155 -2.72 -0.06 -8.17
C SER A 155 -3.71 -1.01 -7.47
N GLY A 156 -4.99 -0.77 -7.65
CA GLY A 156 -6.05 -1.65 -7.16
C GLY A 156 -6.15 -1.75 -5.64
N VAL A 157 -6.53 -2.93 -5.17
CA VAL A 157 -6.76 -3.24 -3.75
C VAL A 157 -5.49 -3.03 -2.90
N LEU A 158 -4.30 -3.18 -3.47
CA LEU A 158 -3.02 -3.02 -2.79
C LEU A 158 -2.39 -1.62 -2.98
N GLY A 159 -3.11 -0.68 -3.59
CA GLY A 159 -2.64 0.67 -3.83
C GLY A 159 -2.00 1.33 -2.61
N GLY A 160 -0.85 1.99 -2.81
CA GLY A 160 -0.05 2.59 -1.74
C GLY A 160 0.78 1.60 -0.94
N ALA A 161 1.17 0.46 -1.55
CA ALA A 161 2.03 -0.54 -0.91
C ALA A 161 3.40 0.02 -0.55
N ALA A 162 4.04 0.76 -1.47
CA ALA A 162 5.33 1.40 -1.24
C ALA A 162 5.25 2.40 -0.07
N PHE A 163 4.25 3.29 -0.07
CA PHE A 163 4.04 4.23 1.03
C PHE A 163 3.75 3.53 2.36
N THR A 164 2.97 2.45 2.33
CA THR A 164 2.71 1.63 3.53
C THR A 164 3.99 1.02 4.07
N ALA A 165 4.87 0.51 3.20
CA ALA A 165 6.17 -0.03 3.59
C ALA A 165 7.06 1.05 4.21
N VAL A 166 7.21 2.21 3.56
CA VAL A 166 7.96 3.35 4.11
C VAL A 166 7.46 3.72 5.50
N CYS A 167 6.15 3.87 5.71
CA CYS A 167 5.60 4.17 7.04
C CYS A 167 5.97 3.14 8.10
N GLN A 168 5.96 1.84 7.73
CA GLN A 168 6.30 0.76 8.64
C GLN A 168 7.79 0.75 8.97
N ILE A 169 8.66 0.94 7.97
CA ILE A 169 10.11 1.00 8.13
C ILE A 169 10.49 2.19 9.00
N VAL A 170 10.00 3.38 8.69
CA VAL A 170 10.25 4.60 9.49
C VAL A 170 9.83 4.39 10.94
N ARG A 171 8.68 3.74 11.17
CA ARG A 171 8.22 3.44 12.53
C ARG A 171 9.13 2.43 13.24
N THR A 172 9.71 1.48 12.52
CA THR A 172 10.66 0.51 13.06
C THR A 172 11.97 1.17 13.42
N LEU A 173 12.45 2.11 12.59
CA LEU A 173 13.73 2.80 12.76
C LEU A 173 13.66 3.96 13.76
N ARG A 174 12.50 4.57 13.98
CA ARG A 174 12.36 5.65 14.98
C ARG A 174 12.70 5.11 16.38
N PRO A 175 13.47 5.88 17.19
CA PRO A 175 13.69 5.54 18.58
C PRO A 175 12.35 5.31 19.28
N ARG A 176 12.21 4.21 19.99
CA ARG A 176 11.12 4.08 20.96
C ARG A 176 11.45 5.09 22.06
N GLU A 177 10.70 6.18 22.11
CA GLU A 177 10.74 7.04 23.28
C GLU A 177 10.52 6.14 24.50
N ALA A 178 11.54 6.06 25.35
CA ALA A 178 11.44 5.34 26.62
C ALA A 178 10.31 5.99 27.42
N LYS A 179 9.23 5.23 27.63
CA LYS A 179 8.16 5.62 28.55
C LYS A 179 8.65 5.52 29.97
#